data_a21c9fd9fdd3dfc0df39c2de92161474
#
_entry.id   a21c9fd9fdd3dfc0df39c2de92161474
#
_cell.length_a   1.000
_cell.length_b   1.000
_cell.length_c   1.000
_cell.angle_alpha   90.00
_cell.angle_beta   90.00
_cell.angle_gamma   90.00
#
_symmetry.space_group_name_H-M   'P 1'
#
loop_
_entity.id
_entity.type
_entity.pdbx_description
1 polymer ?
#
loop_
_entity_poly.entity_id
_entity_poly.type
_entity_poly.pdbx_seq_one_letter_code
_entity_poly.pdbx_strand_id
1 'polypeptide(L)' 'MIRIDVSGPKPLEEQITLALRQALAQGGIAAGEELPSVRQLAGDLGVHWNTVARAYRRLA' A
#
# COMPACT_ATOMS: atom_id res chain seq x y z
N MET A 1 -0.42 6.46 8.20
CA MET A 1 0.69 5.65 7.72
C MET A 1 0.98 5.93 6.26
N ILE A 2 0.18 5.52 5.31
CA ILE A 2 0.41 5.88 3.91
C ILE A 2 -0.69 6.80 3.40
N ARG A 3 -0.33 7.64 2.46
CA ARG A 3 -1.27 8.57 1.83
C ARG A 3 -1.34 8.29 0.35
N ILE A 4 -2.55 8.33 -0.20
CA ILE A 4 -2.78 8.18 -1.61
C ILE A 4 -3.65 9.34 -2.10
N ASP A 5 -3.56 9.62 -3.39
CA ASP A 5 -4.36 10.66 -4.04
C ASP A 5 -5.22 9.99 -5.10
N VAL A 6 -6.50 9.78 -4.77
CA VAL A 6 -7.41 9.09 -5.68
C VAL A 6 -7.67 9.87 -6.96
N SER A 7 -7.44 11.18 -6.93
CA SER A 7 -7.60 12.04 -8.11
C SER A 7 -6.26 12.37 -8.78
N GLY A 8 -5.17 11.80 -8.28
CA GLY A 8 -3.86 12.05 -8.83
C GLY A 8 -3.62 11.35 -10.17
N PRO A 9 -2.54 11.72 -10.87
CA PRO A 9 -2.25 11.18 -12.20
C PRO A 9 -1.78 9.72 -12.18
N LYS A 10 -1.23 9.25 -11.06
CA LYS A 10 -0.74 7.87 -10.97
C LYS A 10 -1.85 6.92 -10.56
N PRO A 11 -1.88 5.71 -11.13
CA PRO A 11 -2.84 4.69 -10.69
C PRO A 11 -2.69 4.41 -9.19
N LEU A 12 -3.81 4.10 -8.53
CA LEU A 12 -3.80 3.80 -7.10
C LEU A 12 -2.89 2.64 -6.75
N GLU A 13 -2.89 1.59 -7.56
CA GLU A 13 -2.01 0.44 -7.36
C GLU A 13 -0.55 0.86 -7.27
N GLU A 14 -0.12 1.73 -8.18
CA GLU A 14 1.25 2.22 -8.19
C GLU A 14 1.56 3.08 -6.97
N GLN A 15 0.63 3.96 -6.59
CA GLN A 15 0.81 4.80 -5.41
C GLN A 15 0.96 3.96 -4.15
N ILE A 16 0.14 2.94 -3.98
CA ILE A 16 0.19 2.06 -2.82
C ILE A 16 1.51 1.30 -2.79
N THR A 17 1.92 0.75 -3.94
CA THR A 17 3.18 0.03 -4.05
C THR A 17 4.37 0.89 -3.65
N LEU A 18 4.43 2.11 -4.18
CA LEU A 18 5.52 3.04 -3.86
C LEU A 18 5.51 3.45 -2.39
N ALA A 19 4.33 3.71 -1.84
CA ALA A 19 4.21 4.11 -0.44
C ALA A 19 4.68 3.01 0.50
N LEU A 20 4.32 1.76 0.21
CA LEU A 20 4.76 0.62 1.01
C LEU A 20 6.26 0.40 0.90
N ARG A 21 6.83 0.53 -0.30
CA ARG A 21 8.27 0.41 -0.47
C ARG A 21 9.04 1.47 0.30
N GLN A 22 8.53 2.69 0.29
CA GLN A 22 9.15 3.79 1.03
C GLN A 22 9.07 3.55 2.54
N ALA A 23 7.92 3.07 3.02
CA ALA A 23 7.75 2.76 4.44
C ALA A 23 8.74 1.68 4.90
N LEU A 24 8.93 0.64 4.09
CA LEU A 24 9.90 -0.41 4.39
C LEU A 24 11.32 0.13 4.39
N ALA A 25 11.67 0.95 3.39
CA ALA A 25 13.00 1.51 3.26
C ALA A 25 13.35 2.47 4.39
N GLN A 26 12.37 3.20 4.89
CA GLN A 26 12.55 4.18 5.96
C GLN A 26 12.44 3.57 7.36
N GLY A 27 12.18 2.27 7.46
CA GLY A 27 12.02 1.62 8.74
C GLY A 27 10.67 1.87 9.40
N GLY A 28 9.71 2.44 8.69
CA GLY A 28 8.34 2.63 9.20
C GLY A 28 7.60 1.31 9.40
N ILE A 29 8.04 0.27 8.68
CA ILE A 29 7.62 -1.10 8.88
C ILE A 29 8.89 -1.90 9.09
N ALA A 30 9.05 -2.49 10.27
CA ALA A 30 10.27 -3.22 10.60
C ALA A 30 10.40 -4.49 9.77
N ALA A 31 11.63 -4.90 9.48
CA ALA A 31 11.89 -6.16 8.81
C ALA A 31 11.30 -7.32 9.63
N GLY A 32 10.55 -8.18 8.99
CA GLY A 32 9.87 -9.28 9.67
C GLY A 32 8.54 -8.92 10.30
N GLU A 33 8.18 -7.64 10.32
CA GLU A 33 6.89 -7.21 10.82
C GLU A 33 5.81 -7.51 9.77
N GLU A 34 4.65 -7.95 10.24
CA GLU A 34 3.57 -8.32 9.37
C GLU A 34 2.90 -7.08 8.76
N LEU A 35 2.72 -7.09 7.45
CA LEU A 35 1.95 -6.05 6.78
C LEU A 35 0.47 -6.18 7.13
N PRO A 36 -0.30 -5.06 7.10
CA PRO A 36 -1.75 -5.15 7.26
C PRO A 36 -2.34 -6.09 6.23
N SER A 37 -3.47 -6.71 6.57
CA SER A 37 -4.17 -7.54 5.59
C SER A 37 -4.67 -6.66 4.44
N VAL A 38 -4.89 -7.28 3.28
CA VAL A 38 -5.41 -6.58 2.11
C VAL A 38 -6.72 -5.87 2.45
N ARG A 39 -7.63 -6.55 3.14
CA ARG A 39 -8.94 -5.96 3.48
C ARG A 39 -8.81 -4.82 4.47
N GLN A 40 -7.92 -4.96 5.44
CA GLN A 40 -7.71 -3.93 6.44
C GLN A 40 -7.14 -2.66 5.78
N LEU A 41 -6.11 -2.81 4.97
CA LEU A 41 -5.51 -1.65 4.30
C LEU A 41 -6.47 -1.01 3.31
N ALA A 42 -7.23 -1.83 2.57
CA ALA A 42 -8.24 -1.30 1.64
C ALA A 42 -9.30 -0.49 2.37
N GLY A 43 -9.75 -0.96 3.53
CA GLY A 43 -10.71 -0.22 4.35
C GLY A 43 -10.14 1.10 4.86
N ASP A 44 -8.89 1.06 5.33
CA ASP A 44 -8.22 2.26 5.85
C ASP A 44 -8.01 3.32 4.77
N LEU A 45 -7.70 2.89 3.55
CA LEU A 45 -7.45 3.81 2.44
C LEU A 45 -8.72 4.19 1.68
N GLY A 46 -9.81 3.49 1.89
CA GLY A 46 -11.05 3.74 1.16
C GLY A 46 -10.98 3.31 -0.30
N VAL A 47 -10.26 2.26 -0.61
CA VAL A 47 -10.10 1.75 -1.98
C VAL A 47 -10.59 0.31 -2.06
N HIS A 48 -10.78 -0.18 -3.29
CA HIS A 48 -11.19 -1.55 -3.51
C HIS A 48 -10.07 -2.51 -3.09
N TRP A 49 -10.41 -3.63 -2.45
CA TRP A 49 -9.43 -4.59 -1.96
C TRP A 49 -8.52 -5.13 -3.08
N ASN A 50 -9.07 -5.26 -4.29
CA ASN A 50 -8.31 -5.78 -5.43
C ASN A 50 -7.13 -4.87 -5.79
N THR A 51 -7.29 -3.57 -5.62
CA THR A 51 -6.21 -2.61 -5.84
C THR A 51 -5.05 -2.87 -4.87
N VAL A 52 -5.37 -3.10 -3.60
CA VAL A 52 -4.36 -3.40 -2.59
C VAL A 52 -3.71 -4.76 -2.86
N ALA A 53 -4.50 -5.76 -3.25
CA ALA A 53 -3.97 -7.08 -3.56
C ALA A 53 -2.94 -7.02 -4.71
N ARG A 54 -3.22 -6.22 -5.72
CA ARG A 54 -2.27 -6.03 -6.84
C ARG A 54 -1.00 -5.33 -6.37
N ALA A 55 -1.14 -4.33 -5.50
CA ALA A 55 0.03 -3.64 -4.95
C ALA A 55 0.91 -4.61 -4.15
N TYR A 56 0.30 -5.47 -3.35
CA TYR A 56 1.04 -6.46 -2.57
C TYR A 56 1.78 -7.45 -3.48
N ARG A 57 1.16 -7.87 -4.57
CA ARG A 57 1.83 -8.75 -5.53
C ARG A 57 3.04 -8.07 -6.17
N ARG A 58 2.97 -6.78 -6.42
CA ARG A 58 4.09 -6.02 -6.99
C ARG A 58 5.24 -5.85 -6.00
N LEU A 59 4.97 -5.91 -4.71
CA LEU A 59 6.02 -5.85 -3.70
C LEU A 59 6.83 -7.15 -3.60
N ALA A 60 6.22 -8.25 -3.93
CA ALA A 60 6.84 -9.57 -3.78
C ALA A 60 8.03 -9.81 -4.75
#